data_996539a6f0ccac2531a51aa263afe6cf
#
_entry.id   996539a6f0ccac2531a51aa263afe6cf
#
_cell.length_a   1.000
_cell.length_b   1.000
_cell.length_c   1.000
_cell.angle_alpha   90.00
_cell.angle_beta   90.00
_cell.angle_gamma   90.00
#
_symmetry.space_group_name_H-M   'P 1'
#
loop_
_entity.id
_entity.type
_entity.pdbx_description
1 polymer ?
#
loop_
_entity_poly.entity_id
_entity_poly.type
_entity_poly.pdbx_seq_one_letter_code
_entity_poly.pdbx_strand_id
1 'polypeptide(L)'
;MRSRIRTIVVRRAPGRPQHGIVSAGALRLRCALGRSGTTIRKREGDGATPVATMALLSAWHRAGRMSLPRTGLVVRRTRSGVDGWCDAPTHPAYNRPVRLSFPASAESLARDDRLYDFVVVLDWNFRRRGRGRGSAIFLHIARPGYPPTAGCVAVSPADMLRLSPYLSRRTRLRVER
;
A
#
# COMPACT_ATOMS: atom_id res chain seq x y z
N MET A 1 -16.40 -9.94 -21.14
CA MET A 1 -16.20 -8.51 -20.78
C MET A 1 -15.94 -8.45 -19.27
N ARG A 2 -14.71 -8.21 -18.81
CA ARG A 2 -14.44 -8.13 -17.36
C ARG A 2 -15.04 -6.84 -16.82
N SER A 3 -15.95 -6.94 -15.86
CA SER A 3 -16.54 -5.79 -15.17
C SER A 3 -15.44 -4.82 -14.73
N ARG A 4 -15.53 -3.56 -15.16
CA ARG A 4 -14.58 -2.50 -14.76
C ARG A 4 -14.87 -2.09 -13.33
N ILE A 5 -14.23 -2.77 -12.37
CA ILE A 5 -14.32 -2.40 -10.96
C ILE A 5 -13.67 -1.02 -10.79
N ARG A 6 -14.45 -0.05 -10.33
CA ARG A 6 -14.00 1.31 -10.08
C ARG A 6 -13.56 1.52 -8.63
N THR A 7 -14.09 0.71 -7.72
CA THR A 7 -13.81 0.82 -6.29
C THR A 7 -13.51 -0.54 -5.69
N ILE A 8 -12.37 -0.65 -5.05
CA ILE A 8 -11.98 -1.75 -4.18
C ILE A 8 -12.27 -1.27 -2.76
N VAL A 9 -13.06 -2.02 -2.01
CA VAL A 9 -13.46 -1.65 -0.65
C VAL A 9 -12.68 -2.48 0.35
N VAL A 10 -12.15 -1.83 1.37
CA VAL A 10 -11.48 -2.45 2.51
C VAL A 10 -12.31 -2.18 3.76
N ARG A 11 -12.77 -3.24 4.41
CA ARG A 11 -13.51 -3.17 5.67
C ARG A 11 -12.76 -3.90 6.75
N ARG A 12 -12.76 -3.34 7.94
CA ARG A 12 -12.21 -3.97 9.14
C ARG A 12 -13.05 -5.22 9.50
N ALA A 13 -12.37 -6.29 9.90
CA ALA A 13 -13.03 -7.48 10.41
C ALA A 13 -13.60 -7.21 11.82
N PRO A 14 -14.84 -7.66 12.13
CA PRO A 14 -15.39 -7.54 13.47
C PRO A 14 -14.47 -8.16 14.54
N GLY A 15 -14.27 -7.46 15.65
CA GLY A 15 -13.44 -7.92 16.77
C GLY A 15 -11.93 -7.99 16.51
N ARG A 16 -11.48 -7.69 15.29
CA ARG A 16 -10.06 -7.76 14.90
C ARG A 16 -9.62 -6.51 14.15
N PRO A 17 -9.30 -5.41 14.83
CA PRO A 17 -9.05 -4.10 14.20
C PRO A 17 -7.85 -4.09 13.24
N GLN A 18 -6.93 -5.03 13.39
CA GLN A 18 -5.72 -5.17 12.58
C GLN A 18 -5.92 -6.05 11.34
N HIS A 19 -7.10 -6.64 11.17
CA HIS A 19 -7.47 -7.45 10.03
C HIS A 19 -8.67 -6.87 9.30
N GLY A 20 -8.77 -7.16 8.01
CA GLY A 20 -9.88 -6.72 7.20
C GLY A 20 -10.15 -7.64 6.01
N ILE A 21 -11.14 -7.25 5.24
CA ILE A 21 -11.53 -7.87 3.98
C ILE A 21 -11.41 -6.84 2.88
N VAL A 22 -10.65 -7.17 1.85
CA VAL A 22 -10.61 -6.44 0.58
C VAL A 22 -11.67 -7.02 -0.33
N SER A 23 -12.56 -6.19 -0.82
CA SER A 23 -13.66 -6.55 -1.73
C SER A 23 -13.46 -5.89 -3.09
N ALA A 24 -13.42 -6.70 -4.15
CA ALA A 24 -13.30 -6.24 -5.53
C ALA A 24 -14.27 -7.03 -6.42
N GLY A 25 -15.47 -6.49 -6.66
CA GLY A 25 -16.57 -7.24 -7.26
C GLY A 25 -16.94 -8.44 -6.40
N ALA A 26 -16.90 -9.65 -6.97
CA ALA A 26 -17.15 -10.89 -6.26
C ALA A 26 -15.97 -11.36 -5.38
N LEU A 27 -14.76 -10.80 -5.57
CA LEU A 27 -13.61 -11.17 -4.75
C LEU A 27 -13.78 -10.70 -3.32
N ARG A 28 -13.44 -11.60 -2.38
CA ARG A 28 -13.33 -11.33 -0.94
C ARG A 28 -12.00 -11.89 -0.49
N LEU A 29 -11.09 -11.02 -0.06
CA LEU A 29 -9.71 -11.36 0.26
C LEU A 29 -9.39 -10.87 1.66
N ARG A 30 -8.76 -11.72 2.47
CA ARG A 30 -8.26 -11.32 3.78
C ARG A 30 -7.13 -10.31 3.62
N CYS A 31 -7.05 -9.31 4.50
CA CYS A 31 -5.93 -8.39 4.55
C CYS A 31 -5.47 -8.09 5.98
N ALA A 32 -4.21 -7.71 6.11
CA ALA A 32 -3.69 -7.04 7.29
C ALA A 32 -3.88 -5.53 7.14
N LEU A 33 -4.12 -4.87 8.25
CA LEU A 33 -4.25 -3.43 8.42
C LEU A 33 -3.23 -2.91 9.44
N GLY A 34 -3.23 -1.62 9.68
CA GLY A 34 -2.36 -1.00 10.66
C GLY A 34 -2.50 -1.61 12.06
N ARG A 35 -1.38 -1.67 12.82
CA ARG A 35 -1.38 -2.20 14.20
C ARG A 35 -2.35 -1.46 15.14
N SER A 36 -2.65 -0.20 14.85
CA SER A 36 -3.64 0.61 15.57
C SER A 36 -5.01 0.61 14.87
N GLY A 37 -5.28 -0.35 13.95
CA GLY A 37 -6.53 -0.45 13.20
C GLY A 37 -6.67 0.65 12.13
N THR A 38 -7.84 1.29 12.06
CA THR A 38 -8.15 2.34 11.09
C THR A 38 -8.41 3.68 11.76
N THR A 39 -8.10 4.80 11.10
CA THR A 39 -8.28 6.15 11.66
C THR A 39 -8.74 7.17 10.61
N ILE A 40 -9.56 8.13 11.03
CA ILE A 40 -9.88 9.33 10.25
C ILE A 40 -8.87 10.47 10.51
N ARG A 41 -8.07 10.38 11.58
CA ARG A 41 -7.10 11.38 12.00
C ARG A 41 -5.67 10.87 11.86
N LYS A 42 -5.32 10.43 10.66
CA LYS A 42 -4.02 9.85 10.36
C LYS A 42 -2.87 10.80 10.70
N ARG A 43 -1.86 10.26 11.41
CA ARG A 43 -0.59 10.91 11.75
C ARG A 43 0.58 10.03 11.34
N GLU A 44 1.75 10.63 11.16
CA GLU A 44 2.98 9.88 10.95
C GLU A 44 3.28 9.01 12.18
N GLY A 45 3.69 7.76 11.95
CA GLY A 45 4.05 6.83 13.04
C GLY A 45 2.91 6.27 13.87
N ASP A 46 1.63 6.66 13.64
CA ASP A 46 0.47 6.22 14.45
C ASP A 46 0.12 4.74 14.27
N GLY A 47 0.69 4.09 13.25
CA GLY A 47 0.44 2.69 12.95
C GLY A 47 -0.98 2.37 12.49
N ALA A 48 -1.81 3.36 12.14
CA ALA A 48 -3.18 3.15 11.70
C ALA A 48 -3.34 3.29 10.19
N THR A 49 -4.25 2.52 9.60
CA THR A 49 -4.65 2.64 8.20
C THR A 49 -5.65 3.80 8.05
N PRO A 50 -5.44 4.77 7.14
CA PRO A 50 -6.36 5.88 6.99
C PRO A 50 -7.70 5.44 6.42
N VAL A 51 -8.79 5.90 7.02
CA VAL A 51 -10.16 5.82 6.47
C VAL A 51 -10.28 6.87 5.38
N ALA A 52 -10.20 6.46 4.13
CA ALA A 52 -10.21 7.35 2.97
C ALA A 52 -10.51 6.60 1.68
N THR A 53 -10.88 7.35 0.65
CA THR A 53 -10.89 6.87 -0.74
C THR A 53 -9.63 7.36 -1.43
N MET A 54 -8.76 6.44 -1.82
CA MET A 54 -7.42 6.72 -2.35
C MET A 54 -7.30 6.28 -3.80
N ALA A 55 -6.63 7.08 -4.63
CA ALA A 55 -6.25 6.70 -5.97
C ALA A 55 -5.04 5.77 -5.95
N LEU A 56 -4.97 4.86 -6.92
CA LEU A 56 -3.79 4.04 -7.18
C LEU A 56 -2.91 4.80 -8.18
N LEU A 57 -1.70 5.16 -7.77
CA LEU A 57 -0.81 6.01 -8.57
C LEU A 57 0.08 5.21 -9.52
N SER A 58 0.79 4.23 -8.99
CA SER A 58 1.73 3.36 -9.70
C SER A 58 2.02 2.13 -8.86
N ALA A 59 2.75 1.19 -9.43
CA ALA A 59 3.26 0.04 -8.69
C ALA A 59 4.78 -0.08 -8.84
N TRP A 60 5.40 -0.78 -7.89
CA TRP A 60 6.79 -1.20 -7.93
C TRP A 60 6.84 -2.71 -7.82
N HIS A 61 7.77 -3.32 -8.55
CA HIS A 61 7.93 -4.78 -8.62
C HIS A 61 9.39 -5.16 -8.49
N ARG A 62 9.68 -6.07 -7.58
CA ARG A 62 11.01 -6.65 -7.41
C ARG A 62 11.14 -7.90 -8.28
N ALA A 63 11.76 -7.74 -9.44
CA ALA A 63 11.97 -8.85 -10.38
C ALA A 63 12.76 -10.00 -9.73
N GLY A 64 12.44 -11.23 -10.11
CA GLY A 64 13.06 -12.46 -9.57
C GLY A 64 12.50 -12.92 -8.22
N ARG A 65 11.62 -12.16 -7.56
CA ARG A 65 11.04 -12.53 -6.26
C ARG A 65 9.61 -13.04 -6.37
N MET A 66 8.85 -12.54 -7.31
CA MET A 66 7.54 -13.04 -7.69
C MET A 66 7.27 -12.77 -9.17
N SER A 67 6.33 -13.48 -9.78
CA SER A 67 5.86 -13.19 -11.13
C SER A 67 5.25 -11.79 -11.20
N LEU A 68 5.50 -11.06 -12.29
CA LEU A 68 4.93 -9.73 -12.49
C LEU A 68 3.40 -9.80 -12.56
N PRO A 69 2.66 -9.17 -11.63
CA PRO A 69 1.21 -9.17 -11.66
C PRO A 69 0.65 -8.43 -12.88
N ARG A 70 -0.40 -8.96 -13.48
CA ARG A 70 -1.12 -8.26 -14.57
C ARG A 70 -1.91 -7.10 -13.96
N THR A 71 -1.61 -5.88 -14.37
CA THR A 71 -2.25 -4.67 -13.83
C THR A 71 -2.34 -3.59 -14.90
N GLY A 72 -3.31 -2.69 -14.77
CA GLY A 72 -3.45 -1.47 -15.58
C GLY A 72 -2.67 -0.27 -15.00
N LEU A 73 -1.81 -0.49 -14.01
CA LEU A 73 -0.91 0.53 -13.46
C LEU A 73 0.42 0.56 -14.22
N VAL A 74 1.08 1.71 -14.20
CA VAL A 74 2.50 1.78 -14.58
C VAL A 74 3.30 1.08 -13.49
N VAL A 75 4.04 0.03 -13.87
CA VAL A 75 4.89 -0.73 -12.96
C VAL A 75 6.35 -0.35 -13.17
N ARG A 76 7.03 0.02 -12.09
CA ARG A 76 8.47 0.30 -12.06
C ARG A 76 9.21 -0.90 -11.48
N ARG A 77 10.36 -1.23 -12.04
CA ARG A 77 11.26 -2.22 -11.46
C ARG A 77 11.95 -1.63 -10.24
N THR A 78 11.83 -2.28 -9.09
CA THR A 78 12.56 -1.89 -7.88
C THR A 78 14.03 -2.27 -7.98
N ARG A 79 14.93 -1.33 -7.71
CA ARG A 79 16.37 -1.51 -7.69
C ARG A 79 16.84 -1.60 -6.23
N SER A 80 17.46 -2.74 -5.89
CA SER A 80 18.00 -2.97 -4.54
C SER A 80 19.08 -1.94 -4.22
N GLY A 81 19.08 -1.42 -2.98
CA GLY A 81 20.03 -0.41 -2.53
C GLY A 81 19.88 0.98 -3.17
N VAL A 82 18.89 1.17 -4.06
CA VAL A 82 18.73 2.43 -4.80
C VAL A 82 17.37 3.07 -4.56
N ASP A 83 16.29 2.31 -4.59
CA ASP A 83 14.96 2.90 -4.54
C ASP A 83 14.41 2.90 -3.11
N GLY A 84 14.03 4.09 -2.65
CA GLY A 84 13.45 4.33 -1.33
C GLY A 84 12.25 5.25 -1.37
N TRP A 85 11.63 5.45 -0.22
CA TRP A 85 10.51 6.34 -0.01
C TRP A 85 10.74 7.20 1.22
N CYS A 86 10.80 8.53 1.05
CA CYS A 86 11.06 9.44 2.16
C CYS A 86 9.84 9.53 3.09
N ASP A 87 10.06 9.21 4.35
CA ASP A 87 9.09 9.28 5.44
C ASP A 87 9.44 10.35 6.50
N ALA A 88 10.47 11.18 6.24
CA ALA A 88 10.86 12.30 7.09
C ALA A 88 9.88 13.49 6.97
N PRO A 89 9.07 13.82 8.00
CA PRO A 89 7.99 14.80 7.88
C PRO A 89 8.43 16.23 7.58
N THR A 90 9.67 16.58 7.96
CA THR A 90 10.23 17.91 7.77
C THR A 90 10.97 18.09 6.45
N HIS A 91 11.28 16.98 5.76
CA HIS A 91 12.06 17.03 4.53
C HIS A 91 11.19 17.44 3.31
N PRO A 92 11.70 18.26 2.36
CA PRO A 92 10.96 18.65 1.15
C PRO A 92 10.48 17.47 0.28
N ALA A 93 11.19 16.34 0.31
CA ALA A 93 10.80 15.11 -0.39
C ALA A 93 9.85 14.21 0.42
N TYR A 94 9.29 14.68 1.54
CA TYR A 94 8.35 13.91 2.34
C TYR A 94 7.25 13.26 1.50
N ASN A 95 7.01 11.98 1.75
CA ASN A 95 6.04 11.15 1.05
C ASN A 95 6.28 11.09 -0.48
N ARG A 96 7.57 10.94 -0.86
CA ARG A 96 8.00 10.80 -2.27
C ARG A 96 9.01 9.67 -2.42
N PRO A 97 9.09 9.07 -3.64
CA PRO A 97 10.19 8.18 -3.97
C PRO A 97 11.50 8.98 -3.99
N VAL A 98 12.55 8.37 -3.43
CA VAL A 98 13.90 8.94 -3.34
C VAL A 98 14.93 7.88 -3.73
N ARG A 99 16.17 8.32 -4.03
CA ARG A 99 17.30 7.40 -4.15
C ARG A 99 17.90 7.19 -2.76
N LEU A 100 18.21 5.96 -2.42
CA LEU A 100 18.91 5.63 -1.16
C LEU A 100 20.33 6.17 -1.18
N SER A 101 20.96 6.23 -0.03
CA SER A 101 21.96 7.21 0.41
C SER A 101 21.33 8.59 0.61
N PHE A 102 20.05 8.60 1.00
CA PHE A 102 19.26 9.80 1.20
C PHE A 102 19.61 10.46 2.55
N PRO A 103 19.75 11.80 2.62
CA PRO A 103 20.23 12.50 3.82
C PRO A 103 19.19 12.60 4.94
N ALA A 104 18.01 12.00 4.79
CA ALA A 104 16.94 11.96 5.78
C ALA A 104 16.32 10.56 5.88
N SER A 105 15.37 10.36 6.78
CA SER A 105 14.68 9.07 6.93
C SER A 105 13.99 8.67 5.62
N ALA A 106 14.28 7.45 5.17
CA ALA A 106 13.66 6.86 4.00
C ALA A 106 13.57 5.33 4.13
N GLU A 107 12.42 4.79 3.80
CA GLU A 107 12.19 3.35 3.77
C GLU A 107 12.69 2.75 2.47
N SER A 108 13.43 1.63 2.53
CA SER A 108 13.84 0.89 1.32
C SER A 108 12.62 0.23 0.65
N LEU A 109 12.48 0.41 -0.67
CA LEU A 109 11.49 -0.32 -1.46
C LEU A 109 11.95 -1.74 -1.83
N ALA A 110 13.21 -2.09 -1.60
CA ALA A 110 13.78 -3.41 -1.83
C ALA A 110 14.02 -4.15 -0.50
N ARG A 111 12.96 -4.44 0.22
CA ARG A 111 12.98 -5.13 1.52
C ARG A 111 13.31 -6.61 1.36
N ASP A 112 14.01 -7.18 2.33
CA ASP A 112 14.34 -8.62 2.33
C ASP A 112 13.18 -9.50 2.82
N ASP A 113 12.26 -8.93 3.59
CA ASP A 113 11.09 -9.61 4.15
C ASP A 113 9.93 -9.84 3.15
N ARG A 114 10.16 -9.61 1.86
CA ARG A 114 9.23 -9.83 0.74
C ARG A 114 7.98 -8.95 0.70
N LEU A 115 7.76 -8.07 1.68
CA LEU A 115 6.56 -7.23 1.74
C LEU A 115 6.38 -6.37 0.50
N TYR A 116 7.48 -5.90 -0.09
CA TYR A 116 7.50 -5.03 -1.26
C TYR A 116 7.96 -5.74 -2.54
N ASP A 117 7.82 -7.09 -2.59
CA ASP A 117 8.01 -7.80 -3.86
C ASP A 117 7.04 -7.28 -4.94
N PHE A 118 5.85 -6.83 -4.52
CA PHE A 118 4.96 -5.97 -5.31
C PHE A 118 4.25 -4.96 -4.38
N VAL A 119 4.37 -3.68 -4.69
CA VAL A 119 3.77 -2.62 -3.90
C VAL A 119 3.06 -1.61 -4.78
N VAL A 120 1.84 -1.23 -4.40
CA VAL A 120 1.01 -0.23 -5.08
C VAL A 120 0.96 1.03 -4.23
N VAL A 121 1.36 2.14 -4.81
CA VAL A 121 1.36 3.45 -4.16
C VAL A 121 -0.05 4.02 -4.17
N LEU A 122 -0.58 4.34 -2.98
CA LEU A 122 -1.84 5.03 -2.79
C LEU A 122 -1.60 6.53 -2.62
N ASP A 123 -2.57 7.37 -3.02
CA ASP A 123 -2.38 8.83 -3.03
C ASP A 123 -2.63 9.52 -1.68
N TRP A 124 -2.66 8.75 -0.58
CA TRP A 124 -2.75 9.32 0.76
C TRP A 124 -1.67 10.39 0.97
N ASN A 125 -2.09 11.59 1.34
CA ASN A 125 -1.19 12.73 1.59
C ASN A 125 -0.15 12.98 0.47
N PHE A 126 -0.34 12.42 -0.72
CA PHE A 126 0.62 12.51 -1.81
C PHE A 126 0.61 13.90 -2.46
N ARG A 127 -0.55 14.49 -2.70
CA ARG A 127 -0.67 15.80 -3.34
C ARG A 127 -0.38 16.94 -2.37
N ARG A 128 -1.02 16.93 -1.20
CA ARG A 128 -0.94 18.02 -0.20
C ARG A 128 0.36 18.00 0.59
N ARG A 129 0.96 16.85 0.81
CA ARG A 129 2.17 16.66 1.62
C ARG A 129 2.13 17.37 2.97
N GLY A 130 0.99 17.29 3.63
CA GLY A 130 0.84 17.84 4.97
C GLY A 130 1.84 17.18 5.92
N ARG A 131 2.70 17.98 6.56
CA ARG A 131 3.73 17.47 7.49
C ARG A 131 3.08 16.66 8.61
N GLY A 132 3.64 15.48 8.89
CA GLY A 132 3.15 14.59 9.93
C GLY A 132 1.76 13.97 9.69
N ARG A 133 1.19 14.09 8.49
CA ARG A 133 -0.12 13.53 8.14
C ARG A 133 -0.05 12.10 7.60
N GLY A 134 1.09 11.44 7.74
CA GLY A 134 1.36 10.09 7.27
C GLY A 134 1.94 10.04 5.88
N SER A 135 2.83 9.09 5.67
CA SER A 135 3.53 8.78 4.42
C SER A 135 3.49 7.30 4.13
N ALA A 136 3.96 6.89 2.94
CA ALA A 136 4.16 5.49 2.57
C ALA A 136 2.91 4.60 2.81
N ILE A 137 1.72 5.10 2.47
CA ILE A 137 0.50 4.28 2.54
C ILE A 137 0.38 3.51 1.23
N PHE A 138 0.58 2.19 1.34
CA PHE A 138 0.66 1.28 0.22
C PHE A 138 -0.36 0.13 0.32
N LEU A 139 -0.63 -0.51 -0.82
CA LEU A 139 -1.17 -1.85 -0.88
C LEU A 139 -0.03 -2.79 -1.27
N HIS A 140 0.30 -3.78 -0.41
CA HIS A 140 1.49 -4.62 -0.60
C HIS A 140 1.25 -6.08 -0.17
N ILE A 141 2.30 -6.90 -0.20
CA ILE A 141 2.26 -8.32 0.18
C ILE A 141 2.23 -8.46 1.72
N ALA A 142 1.34 -9.29 2.23
CA ALA A 142 1.27 -9.62 3.65
C ALA A 142 2.29 -10.70 4.03
N ARG A 143 2.82 -10.63 5.25
CA ARG A 143 3.53 -11.75 5.86
C ARG A 143 2.58 -12.92 6.14
N PRO A 144 3.09 -14.17 6.20
CA PRO A 144 2.32 -15.29 6.70
C PRO A 144 1.65 -14.97 8.04
N GLY A 145 0.39 -15.42 8.21
CA GLY A 145 -0.39 -15.11 9.42
C GLY A 145 -1.01 -13.71 9.48
N TYR A 146 -0.68 -12.81 8.55
CA TYR A 146 -1.18 -11.43 8.48
C TYR A 146 -0.89 -10.60 9.73
N PRO A 147 0.35 -10.55 10.22
CA PRO A 147 0.68 -9.61 11.29
C PRO A 147 0.38 -8.17 10.84
N PRO A 148 0.06 -7.28 11.79
CA PRO A 148 -0.35 -5.92 11.47
C PRO A 148 0.75 -5.13 10.76
N THR A 149 0.33 -4.15 9.95
CA THR A 149 1.22 -3.22 9.23
C THR A 149 1.47 -1.94 10.04
N ALA A 150 2.29 -1.06 9.52
CA ALA A 150 2.46 0.30 10.06
C ALA A 150 1.41 1.31 9.54
N GLY A 151 0.38 0.83 8.83
CA GLY A 151 -0.71 1.65 8.27
C GLY A 151 -1.12 1.29 6.84
N CYS A 152 -0.37 0.43 6.18
CA CYS A 152 -0.67 -0.08 4.85
C CYS A 152 -1.82 -1.12 4.87
N VAL A 153 -2.31 -1.46 3.68
CA VAL A 153 -3.18 -2.62 3.45
C VAL A 153 -2.33 -3.72 2.83
N ALA A 154 -2.33 -4.93 3.41
CA ALA A 154 -1.52 -6.01 2.89
C ALA A 154 -2.35 -7.28 2.65
N VAL A 155 -2.16 -7.92 1.49
CA VAL A 155 -2.83 -9.16 1.08
C VAL A 155 -1.82 -10.25 0.78
N SER A 156 -2.20 -11.52 0.83
CA SER A 156 -1.28 -12.62 0.49
C SER A 156 -0.73 -12.50 -0.94
N PRO A 157 0.42 -13.11 -1.26
CA PRO A 157 0.95 -13.11 -2.63
C PRO A 157 -0.06 -13.66 -3.65
N ALA A 158 -0.75 -14.75 -3.31
CA ALA A 158 -1.77 -15.35 -4.17
C ALA A 158 -2.95 -14.40 -4.39
N ASP A 159 -3.40 -13.71 -3.33
CA ASP A 159 -4.49 -12.76 -3.41
C ASP A 159 -4.09 -11.47 -4.15
N MET A 160 -2.83 -11.06 -4.07
CA MET A 160 -2.32 -9.95 -4.88
C MET A 160 -2.41 -10.28 -6.37
N LEU A 161 -2.07 -11.49 -6.79
CA LEU A 161 -2.21 -11.93 -8.18
C LEU A 161 -3.69 -11.96 -8.64
N ARG A 162 -4.61 -12.35 -7.75
CA ARG A 162 -6.05 -12.34 -8.03
C ARG A 162 -6.63 -10.93 -8.10
N LEU A 163 -6.12 -10.01 -7.29
CA LEU A 163 -6.55 -8.62 -7.18
C LEU A 163 -5.98 -7.74 -8.30
N SER A 164 -4.74 -8.02 -8.72
CA SER A 164 -3.97 -7.15 -9.62
C SER A 164 -4.65 -6.81 -10.96
N PRO A 165 -5.46 -7.69 -11.61
CA PRO A 165 -6.18 -7.33 -12.83
C PRO A 165 -7.20 -6.20 -12.65
N TYR A 166 -7.61 -5.91 -11.42
CA TYR A 166 -8.54 -4.83 -11.09
C TYR A 166 -7.83 -3.53 -10.70
N LEU A 167 -6.50 -3.55 -10.55
CA LEU A 167 -5.70 -2.38 -10.20
C LEU A 167 -5.41 -1.55 -11.45
N SER A 168 -5.94 -0.32 -11.48
CA SER A 168 -5.71 0.62 -12.57
C SER A 168 -5.76 2.06 -12.05
N ARG A 169 -5.32 3.02 -12.85
CA ARG A 169 -5.42 4.46 -12.50
C ARG A 169 -6.87 4.96 -12.34
N ARG A 170 -7.84 4.22 -12.87
CA ARG A 170 -9.28 4.52 -12.75
C ARG A 170 -9.91 3.88 -11.52
N THR A 171 -9.20 2.96 -10.87
CA THR A 171 -9.66 2.28 -9.66
C THR A 171 -9.31 3.13 -8.43
N ARG A 172 -10.18 3.08 -7.43
CA ARG A 172 -9.98 3.66 -6.11
C ARG A 172 -9.96 2.55 -5.07
N LEU A 173 -9.11 2.69 -4.06
CA LEU A 173 -9.16 1.87 -2.87
C LEU A 173 -9.81 2.69 -1.76
N ARG A 174 -10.93 2.21 -1.25
CA ARG A 174 -11.71 2.87 -0.19
C ARG A 174 -11.61 2.04 1.08
N VAL A 175 -11.01 2.62 2.11
CA VAL A 175 -11.00 2.06 3.47
C VAL A 175 -12.20 2.64 4.22
N GLU A 176 -13.06 1.76 4.70
CA GLU A 176 -14.23 2.09 5.51
C GLU A 176 -13.98 1.79 7.00
N ARG A 177 -14.81 2.33 7.87
CA ARG A 177 -14.77 2.06 9.32
C ARG A 177 -15.17 0.64 9.66
#